data_06ea2ff89a0ff723f14e41f1a364c8b9
#
_entry.id   06ea2ff89a0ff723f14e41f1a364c8b9
#
_cell.length_a   1.000
_cell.length_b   1.000
_cell.length_c   1.000
_cell.angle_alpha   90.00
_cell.angle_beta   90.00
_cell.angle_gamma   90.00
#
_symmetry.space_group_name_H-M   'P 1'
#
loop_
_entity.id
_entity.type
_entity.pdbx_description
1 polymer ?
#
loop_
_entity_poly.entity_id
_entity_poly.type
_entity_poly.pdbx_seq_one_letter_code
_entity_poly.pdbx_strand_id
1 'polypeptide(L)'
;MLDINDFMQKLEKRHPGEREYLQAVREVLVFIKDVYDQHLEFERKALLERLVEPERIITFRVPWVDDKGQVQVNLGYRVQFNSAIGPYKGGLRFHASVNLSILKFLGFEQTFKNALTTLPMGGGKGGSDFSPRGKSDGEIERFCQAFMSELYRYIGPEVDVPAGDIGVGAREIGYLFGQYKKLTRDFSGVLTGKGLDYGGSLIRPEATGFGGLYFVNEMLQTAGHDIKGKTVAISGFGNVAWGAATKASELGAKVVTISGPDGYVYDPDGIEGGKIDYMLELRASGNDIVAPYADEFPGATFYPGKKPWEVKVDIALPCATQNELNAEDAEQLIANNVLCVGEISNMGCTPDAIDLFLRNKILYAPGKAVNAGGVATSGLEMSQNAMHLSWSAEDVDKRLHEIMHGIHKQCCKYGTQPDGYINYVKGANVAGFMKVARAMMAQGIV
;
A
#
# COMPACT_ATOMS: atom_id res chain seq x y z
N MET A 1 -3.68 32.61 -3.08
CA MET A 1 -2.85 31.77 -2.15
C MET A 1 -3.79 30.90 -1.33
N LEU A 2 -3.49 29.62 -1.21
CA LEU A 2 -4.32 28.64 -0.51
C LEU A 2 -4.39 28.93 1.00
N ASP A 3 -5.58 29.22 1.51
CA ASP A 3 -5.88 29.17 2.94
C ASP A 3 -6.44 27.78 3.26
N ILE A 4 -5.61 26.94 3.87
CA ILE A 4 -5.97 25.55 4.21
C ILE A 4 -7.15 25.51 5.19
N ASN A 5 -7.22 26.44 6.16
CA ASN A 5 -8.28 26.41 7.15
C ASN A 5 -9.64 26.79 6.54
N ASP A 6 -9.69 27.84 5.74
CA ASP A 6 -10.90 28.23 5.01
C ASP A 6 -11.36 27.12 4.04
N PHE A 7 -10.42 26.54 3.29
CA PHE A 7 -10.70 25.41 2.39
C PHE A 7 -11.29 24.22 3.15
N MET A 8 -10.66 23.82 4.24
CA MET A 8 -11.11 22.69 5.05
C MET A 8 -12.46 22.94 5.73
N GLN A 9 -12.75 24.17 6.19
CA GLN A 9 -14.07 24.51 6.73
C GLN A 9 -15.19 24.36 5.69
N LYS A 10 -14.91 24.75 4.45
CA LYS A 10 -15.86 24.58 3.33
C LYS A 10 -16.06 23.09 3.01
N LEU A 11 -14.98 22.31 2.99
CA LEU A 11 -15.03 20.88 2.73
C LEU A 11 -15.78 20.12 3.82
N GLU A 12 -15.54 20.44 5.10
CA GLU A 12 -16.22 19.82 6.25
C GLU A 12 -17.75 20.06 6.23
N LYS A 13 -18.20 21.24 5.79
CA LYS A 13 -19.63 21.51 5.62
C LYS A 13 -20.27 20.62 4.57
N ARG A 14 -19.52 20.21 3.55
CA ARG A 14 -20.00 19.31 2.47
C ARG A 14 -19.93 17.84 2.87
N HIS A 15 -19.00 17.47 3.78
CA HIS A 15 -18.73 16.10 4.22
C HIS A 15 -18.78 15.99 5.75
N PRO A 16 -19.93 16.29 6.39
CA PRO A 16 -20.03 16.30 7.84
C PRO A 16 -19.82 14.90 8.42
N GLY A 17 -18.92 14.79 9.42
CA GLY A 17 -18.65 13.54 10.12
C GLY A 17 -17.68 12.58 9.44
N GLU A 18 -17.16 12.89 8.25
CA GLU A 18 -16.19 12.07 7.52
C GLU A 18 -14.75 12.36 7.99
N ARG A 19 -14.44 12.04 9.23
CA ARG A 19 -13.20 12.44 9.92
C ARG A 19 -11.94 11.95 9.23
N GLU A 20 -11.89 10.65 8.88
CA GLU A 20 -10.72 10.03 8.27
C GLU A 20 -10.42 10.67 6.91
N TYR A 21 -11.46 10.91 6.12
CA TYR A 21 -11.34 11.56 4.82
C TYR A 21 -10.85 13.02 4.95
N LEU A 22 -11.45 13.80 5.83
CA LEU A 22 -11.07 15.21 6.04
C LEU A 22 -9.63 15.34 6.56
N GLN A 23 -9.21 14.43 7.44
CA GLN A 23 -7.84 14.39 7.93
C GLN A 23 -6.85 14.13 6.79
N ALA A 24 -7.10 13.13 5.95
CA ALA A 24 -6.22 12.80 4.82
C ALA A 24 -6.08 13.97 3.82
N VAL A 25 -7.18 14.66 3.53
CA VAL A 25 -7.14 15.85 2.67
C VAL A 25 -6.27 16.94 3.30
N ARG A 26 -6.47 17.24 4.58
CA ARG A 26 -5.65 18.25 5.29
C ARG A 26 -4.17 17.92 5.26
N GLU A 27 -3.80 16.67 5.52
CA GLU A 27 -2.42 16.23 5.50
C GLU A 27 -1.76 16.45 4.13
N VAL A 28 -2.43 16.12 3.05
CA VAL A 28 -1.91 16.35 1.68
C VAL A 28 -1.78 17.84 1.41
N LEU A 29 -2.79 18.66 1.76
CA LEU A 29 -2.78 20.10 1.50
C LEU A 29 -1.59 20.81 2.17
N VAL A 30 -1.18 20.39 3.36
CA VAL A 30 0.00 20.95 4.06
C VAL A 30 1.27 20.76 3.22
N PHE A 31 1.46 19.61 2.61
CA PHE A 31 2.68 19.33 1.82
C PHE A 31 2.67 19.98 0.43
N ILE A 32 1.49 20.16 -0.18
CA ILE A 32 1.41 20.68 -1.56
C ILE A 32 1.23 22.19 -1.63
N LYS A 33 0.92 22.87 -0.50
CA LYS A 33 0.57 24.30 -0.46
C LYS A 33 1.57 25.18 -1.21
N ASP A 34 2.86 25.04 -0.91
CA ASP A 34 3.90 25.90 -1.50
C ASP A 34 3.95 25.76 -3.03
N VAL A 35 3.80 24.53 -3.52
CA VAL A 35 3.80 24.24 -4.95
C VAL A 35 2.49 24.71 -5.60
N TYR A 36 1.36 24.49 -4.94
CA TYR A 36 0.07 24.97 -5.41
C TYR A 36 0.04 26.49 -5.57
N ASP A 37 0.55 27.23 -4.59
CA ASP A 37 0.59 28.69 -4.60
C ASP A 37 1.47 29.29 -5.71
N GLN A 38 2.40 28.51 -6.26
CA GLN A 38 3.21 28.88 -7.43
C GLN A 38 2.47 28.75 -8.77
N HIS A 39 1.29 28.10 -8.77
CA HIS A 39 0.51 27.76 -9.97
C HIS A 39 -0.88 28.43 -9.94
N LEU A 40 -0.94 29.72 -10.28
CA LEU A 40 -2.20 30.49 -10.29
C LEU A 40 -3.27 29.88 -11.20
N GLU A 41 -2.86 29.15 -12.23
CA GLU A 41 -3.77 28.43 -13.13
C GLU A 41 -4.56 27.33 -12.42
N PHE A 42 -4.03 26.74 -11.36
CA PHE A 42 -4.73 25.72 -10.58
C PHE A 42 -5.93 26.31 -9.84
N GLU A 43 -5.75 27.47 -9.21
CA GLU A 43 -6.84 28.18 -8.51
C GLU A 43 -7.95 28.60 -9.50
N ARG A 44 -7.57 29.16 -10.67
CA ARG A 44 -8.51 29.58 -11.70
C ARG A 44 -9.39 28.47 -12.28
N LYS A 45 -8.92 27.22 -12.20
CA LYS A 45 -9.63 26.03 -12.68
C LYS A 45 -10.25 25.21 -11.56
N ALA A 46 -10.32 25.75 -10.34
CA ALA A 46 -10.83 25.06 -9.15
C ALA A 46 -10.24 23.64 -9.01
N LEU A 47 -8.91 23.53 -9.20
CA LEU A 47 -8.24 22.23 -9.26
C LEU A 47 -8.42 21.45 -7.94
N LEU A 48 -8.22 22.11 -6.78
CA LEU A 48 -8.34 21.44 -5.49
C LEU A 48 -9.77 21.01 -5.20
N GLU A 49 -10.75 21.84 -5.49
CA GLU A 49 -12.17 21.54 -5.30
C GLU A 49 -12.58 20.29 -6.10
N ARG A 50 -12.03 20.13 -7.31
CA ARG A 50 -12.26 18.93 -8.13
C ARG A 50 -11.45 17.74 -7.65
N LEU A 51 -10.21 17.96 -7.19
CA LEU A 51 -9.30 16.90 -6.77
C LEU A 51 -9.75 16.21 -5.47
N VAL A 52 -10.34 16.98 -4.56
CA VAL A 52 -10.81 16.44 -3.27
C VAL A 52 -12.21 15.81 -3.35
N GLU A 53 -12.92 15.97 -4.43
CA GLU A 53 -14.22 15.30 -4.60
C GLU A 53 -14.03 14.05 -5.47
N PRO A 54 -14.52 12.87 -5.02
CA PRO A 54 -14.54 11.71 -5.88
C PRO A 54 -15.42 11.93 -7.10
N GLU A 55 -14.96 11.48 -8.27
CA GLU A 55 -15.72 11.60 -9.52
C GLU A 55 -17.06 10.86 -9.43
N ARG A 56 -17.08 9.73 -8.72
CA ARG A 56 -18.30 8.93 -8.53
C ARG A 56 -18.24 8.06 -7.28
N ILE A 57 -19.37 7.91 -6.63
CA ILE A 57 -19.57 6.97 -5.52
C ILE A 57 -20.75 6.07 -5.87
N ILE A 58 -20.53 4.75 -5.83
CA ILE A 58 -21.57 3.74 -6.00
C ILE A 58 -21.78 3.08 -4.63
N THR A 59 -23.03 3.12 -4.14
CA THR A 59 -23.44 2.44 -2.92
C THR A 59 -24.58 1.49 -3.26
N PHE A 60 -24.50 0.25 -2.82
CA PHE A 60 -25.48 -0.76 -3.13
C PHE A 60 -25.70 -1.74 -1.97
N ARG A 61 -26.87 -2.34 -1.93
CA ARG A 61 -27.24 -3.38 -0.99
C ARG A 61 -26.78 -4.74 -1.50
N VAL A 62 -26.20 -5.55 -0.60
CA VAL A 62 -25.73 -6.91 -0.89
C VAL A 62 -26.48 -7.92 -0.03
N PRO A 63 -27.63 -8.46 -0.50
CA PRO A 63 -28.31 -9.55 0.17
C PRO A 63 -27.66 -10.90 -0.20
N TRP A 64 -27.45 -11.75 0.79
CA TRP A 64 -26.87 -13.08 0.61
C TRP A 64 -27.43 -14.04 1.68
N VAL A 65 -27.23 -15.35 1.50
CA VAL A 65 -27.75 -16.38 2.42
C VAL A 65 -26.60 -17.08 3.12
N ASP A 66 -26.67 -17.15 4.46
CA ASP A 66 -25.68 -17.85 5.27
C ASP A 66 -25.87 -19.39 5.24
N ASP A 67 -24.99 -20.13 5.91
CA ASP A 67 -25.06 -21.60 5.97
C ASP A 67 -26.27 -22.14 6.75
N LYS A 68 -26.93 -21.27 7.54
CA LYS A 68 -28.17 -21.59 8.26
C LYS A 68 -29.43 -21.32 7.43
N GLY A 69 -29.28 -20.86 6.18
CA GLY A 69 -30.39 -20.48 5.32
C GLY A 69 -31.01 -19.12 5.66
N GLN A 70 -30.35 -18.31 6.47
CA GLN A 70 -30.84 -16.98 6.86
C GLN A 70 -30.33 -15.91 5.88
N VAL A 71 -31.22 -14.99 5.53
CA VAL A 71 -30.86 -13.85 4.68
C VAL A 71 -30.07 -12.82 5.51
N GLN A 72 -28.89 -12.49 5.01
CA GLN A 72 -28.02 -11.45 5.51
C GLN A 72 -28.01 -10.28 4.53
N VAL A 73 -27.82 -9.07 5.03
CA VAL A 73 -27.77 -7.85 4.21
C VAL A 73 -26.58 -7.00 4.63
N ASN A 74 -25.67 -6.76 3.70
CA ASN A 74 -24.54 -5.87 3.87
C ASN A 74 -24.63 -4.69 2.90
N LEU A 75 -23.83 -3.65 3.15
CA LEU A 75 -23.65 -2.54 2.23
C LEU A 75 -22.36 -2.71 1.44
N GLY A 76 -22.45 -2.52 0.14
CA GLY A 76 -21.31 -2.49 -0.77
C GLY A 76 -21.04 -1.07 -1.28
N TYR A 77 -19.77 -0.76 -1.50
CA TYR A 77 -19.31 0.55 -1.95
C TYR A 77 -18.23 0.44 -3.02
N ARG A 78 -18.24 1.36 -3.97
CA ARG A 78 -17.10 1.67 -4.83
C ARG A 78 -16.95 3.17 -4.98
N VAL A 79 -15.82 3.70 -4.54
CA VAL A 79 -15.41 5.08 -4.72
C VAL A 79 -14.49 5.13 -5.93
N GLN A 80 -14.96 5.68 -7.03
CA GLN A 80 -14.21 6.01 -8.23
C GLN A 80 -13.70 7.44 -8.03
N PHE A 81 -12.46 7.56 -7.53
CA PHE A 81 -12.02 8.81 -6.95
C PHE A 81 -11.51 9.78 -8.02
N ASN A 82 -10.55 9.36 -8.84
CA ASN A 82 -9.96 10.20 -9.87
C ASN A 82 -9.44 9.34 -11.03
N SER A 83 -9.84 9.66 -12.25
CA SER A 83 -9.45 8.95 -13.48
C SER A 83 -8.50 9.72 -14.39
N ALA A 84 -7.98 10.88 -13.96
CA ALA A 84 -7.17 11.74 -14.83
C ALA A 84 -5.91 11.07 -15.39
N ILE A 85 -5.37 10.07 -14.72
CA ILE A 85 -4.14 9.38 -15.15
C ILE A 85 -4.35 7.92 -15.58
N GLY A 86 -5.58 7.44 -15.63
CA GLY A 86 -5.93 6.10 -16.07
C GLY A 86 -7.18 5.54 -15.39
N PRO A 87 -7.54 4.29 -15.66
CA PRO A 87 -8.67 3.62 -15.01
C PRO A 87 -8.59 3.72 -13.48
N TYR A 88 -9.74 3.82 -12.82
CA TYR A 88 -9.75 3.77 -11.35
C TYR A 88 -9.11 2.48 -10.87
N LYS A 89 -8.18 2.56 -9.94
CA LYS A 89 -7.44 1.41 -9.43
C LYS A 89 -7.31 1.46 -7.93
N GLY A 90 -7.67 0.36 -7.27
CA GLY A 90 -7.52 0.21 -5.82
C GLY A 90 -8.34 -0.95 -5.27
N GLY A 91 -7.97 -1.40 -4.06
CA GLY A 91 -8.48 -2.61 -3.46
C GLY A 91 -9.95 -2.56 -3.03
N LEU A 92 -10.53 -3.75 -2.84
CA LEU A 92 -11.77 -3.97 -2.12
C LEU A 92 -11.43 -4.43 -0.69
N ARG A 93 -12.05 -3.81 0.31
CA ARG A 93 -11.91 -4.18 1.72
C ARG A 93 -13.18 -4.83 2.24
N PHE A 94 -13.08 -6.04 2.78
CA PHE A 94 -14.18 -6.70 3.46
C PHE A 94 -13.90 -6.76 4.96
N HIS A 95 -14.46 -5.82 5.69
CA HIS A 95 -14.25 -5.69 7.13
C HIS A 95 -15.40 -4.92 7.77
N ALA A 96 -15.80 -5.31 8.98
CA ALA A 96 -16.93 -4.71 9.70
C ALA A 96 -16.82 -3.19 9.94
N SER A 97 -15.60 -2.65 9.93
CA SER A 97 -15.38 -1.20 10.10
C SER A 97 -15.54 -0.39 8.82
N VAL A 98 -15.78 -1.02 7.66
CA VAL A 98 -15.88 -0.32 6.38
C VAL A 98 -17.07 0.64 6.39
N ASN A 99 -16.78 1.89 6.07
CA ASN A 99 -17.76 2.95 5.85
C ASN A 99 -17.28 3.88 4.74
N LEU A 100 -18.13 4.81 4.33
CA LEU A 100 -17.83 5.70 3.19
C LEU A 100 -16.65 6.64 3.47
N SER A 101 -16.51 7.17 4.69
CA SER A 101 -15.39 8.06 5.07
C SER A 101 -14.05 7.36 4.89
N ILE A 102 -13.92 6.12 5.37
CA ILE A 102 -12.72 5.29 5.22
C ILE A 102 -12.41 5.02 3.75
N LEU A 103 -13.42 4.69 2.93
CA LEU A 103 -13.20 4.40 1.52
C LEU A 103 -12.86 5.64 0.70
N LYS A 104 -13.42 6.80 1.03
CA LYS A 104 -13.02 8.08 0.42
C LYS A 104 -11.58 8.45 0.78
N PHE A 105 -11.21 8.35 2.04
CA PHE A 105 -9.83 8.51 2.50
C PHE A 105 -8.87 7.62 1.71
N LEU A 106 -9.14 6.32 1.68
CA LEU A 106 -8.28 5.36 0.98
C LEU A 106 -8.25 5.58 -0.53
N GLY A 107 -9.35 5.99 -1.16
CA GLY A 107 -9.42 6.30 -2.58
C GLY A 107 -8.63 7.57 -2.94
N PHE A 108 -8.72 8.58 -2.10
CA PHE A 108 -7.96 9.82 -2.23
C PHE A 108 -6.44 9.55 -2.17
N GLU A 109 -5.97 8.85 -1.15
CA GLU A 109 -4.56 8.49 -1.03
C GLU A 109 -4.09 7.56 -2.14
N GLN A 110 -4.94 6.62 -2.57
CA GLN A 110 -4.62 5.70 -3.66
C GLN A 110 -4.36 6.46 -4.98
N THR A 111 -5.04 7.58 -5.23
CA THR A 111 -4.81 8.42 -6.39
C THR A 111 -3.36 8.88 -6.48
N PHE A 112 -2.79 9.37 -5.39
CA PHE A 112 -1.39 9.83 -5.36
C PHE A 112 -0.39 8.69 -5.35
N LYS A 113 -0.68 7.61 -4.65
CA LYS A 113 0.15 6.41 -4.65
C LYS A 113 0.29 5.83 -6.06
N ASN A 114 -0.82 5.69 -6.78
CA ASN A 114 -0.81 5.19 -8.16
C ASN A 114 -0.06 6.15 -9.10
N ALA A 115 -0.22 7.46 -8.89
CA ALA A 115 0.47 8.47 -9.67
C ALA A 115 2.00 8.35 -9.59
N LEU A 116 2.54 7.97 -8.43
CA LEU A 116 3.98 7.77 -8.24
C LEU A 116 4.54 6.64 -9.11
N THR A 117 3.76 5.58 -9.35
CA THR A 117 4.22 4.44 -10.16
C THR A 117 4.51 4.78 -11.62
N THR A 118 4.08 5.95 -12.08
CA THR A 118 4.09 6.39 -13.48
C THR A 118 3.21 5.58 -14.44
N LEU A 119 2.66 4.47 -13.99
CA LEU A 119 1.72 3.65 -14.75
C LEU A 119 0.37 4.38 -14.94
N PRO A 120 -0.39 4.06 -16.00
CA PRO A 120 -1.67 4.70 -16.29
C PRO A 120 -2.78 4.11 -15.39
N MET A 121 -2.78 4.51 -14.12
CA MET A 121 -3.76 4.07 -13.12
C MET A 121 -4.25 5.26 -12.31
N GLY A 122 -5.54 5.49 -12.34
CA GLY A 122 -6.24 6.44 -11.48
C GLY A 122 -6.41 5.92 -10.04
N GLY A 123 -7.23 6.60 -9.25
CA GLY A 123 -7.50 6.22 -7.86
C GLY A 123 -8.92 5.72 -7.66
N GLY A 124 -9.07 4.62 -6.95
CA GLY A 124 -10.35 4.09 -6.53
C GLY A 124 -10.23 3.22 -5.28
N LYS A 125 -11.32 3.03 -4.58
CA LYS A 125 -11.39 2.14 -3.42
C LYS A 125 -12.81 1.63 -3.25
N GLY A 126 -12.95 0.40 -2.75
CA GLY A 126 -14.27 -0.16 -2.50
C GLY A 126 -14.26 -1.14 -1.35
N GLY A 127 -15.41 -1.74 -1.10
CA GLY A 127 -15.53 -2.75 -0.07
C GLY A 127 -16.93 -2.88 0.49
N SER A 128 -17.01 -3.57 1.62
CA SER A 128 -18.25 -3.84 2.34
C SER A 128 -17.99 -3.96 3.84
N ASP A 129 -19.02 -3.71 4.64
CA ASP A 129 -19.05 -4.01 6.07
C ASP A 129 -19.15 -5.52 6.38
N PHE A 130 -19.16 -6.36 5.35
CA PHE A 130 -19.00 -7.80 5.47
C PHE A 130 -17.61 -8.17 6.00
N SER A 131 -17.53 -9.11 6.94
CA SER A 131 -16.28 -9.68 7.40
C SER A 131 -16.20 -11.17 7.03
N PRO A 132 -15.18 -11.63 6.29
CA PRO A 132 -15.01 -13.05 5.97
C PRO A 132 -14.52 -13.86 7.17
N ARG A 133 -14.07 -13.20 8.25
CA ARG A 133 -13.56 -13.90 9.43
C ARG A 133 -14.64 -14.73 10.09
N GLY A 134 -14.37 -16.03 10.27
CA GLY A 134 -15.31 -16.98 10.86
C GLY A 134 -16.46 -17.40 9.96
N LYS A 135 -16.39 -17.08 8.66
CA LYS A 135 -17.33 -17.53 7.62
C LYS A 135 -16.78 -18.76 6.89
N SER A 136 -17.69 -19.62 6.44
CA SER A 136 -17.31 -20.73 5.56
C SER A 136 -16.93 -20.24 4.16
N ASP A 137 -16.22 -21.07 3.39
CA ASP A 137 -15.91 -20.77 1.99
C ASP A 137 -17.17 -20.58 1.16
N GLY A 138 -18.20 -21.39 1.42
CA GLY A 138 -19.50 -21.25 0.74
C GLY A 138 -20.23 -19.95 1.05
N GLU A 139 -20.16 -19.45 2.30
CA GLU A 139 -20.71 -18.13 2.68
C GLU A 139 -19.95 -17.01 1.96
N ILE A 140 -18.61 -17.08 1.95
CA ILE A 140 -17.75 -16.08 1.30
C ILE A 140 -17.99 -16.07 -0.22
N GLU A 141 -18.11 -17.25 -0.84
CA GLU A 141 -18.43 -17.36 -2.27
C GLU A 141 -19.77 -16.71 -2.59
N ARG A 142 -20.84 -17.03 -1.85
CA ARG A 142 -22.17 -16.45 -2.05
C ARG A 142 -22.16 -14.93 -1.87
N PHE A 143 -21.45 -14.44 -0.85
CA PHE A 143 -21.29 -13.01 -0.65
C PHE A 143 -20.57 -12.35 -1.82
N CYS A 144 -19.42 -12.88 -2.27
CA CYS A 144 -18.66 -12.35 -3.40
C CYS A 144 -19.49 -12.33 -4.69
N GLN A 145 -20.30 -13.37 -4.94
CA GLN A 145 -21.19 -13.43 -6.10
C GLN A 145 -22.29 -12.36 -6.02
N ALA A 146 -22.91 -12.18 -4.85
CA ALA A 146 -23.91 -11.15 -4.62
C ALA A 146 -23.32 -9.73 -4.76
N PHE A 147 -22.15 -9.48 -4.17
CA PHE A 147 -21.43 -8.22 -4.28
C PHE A 147 -21.08 -7.87 -5.73
N MET A 148 -20.53 -8.83 -6.48
CA MET A 148 -20.15 -8.61 -7.88
C MET A 148 -21.38 -8.44 -8.80
N SER A 149 -22.52 -9.06 -8.47
CA SER A 149 -23.76 -8.88 -9.24
C SER A 149 -24.26 -7.44 -9.26
N GLU A 150 -23.91 -6.66 -8.25
CA GLU A 150 -24.18 -5.23 -8.21
C GLU A 150 -23.05 -4.41 -8.84
N LEU A 151 -21.79 -4.77 -8.56
CA LEU A 151 -20.63 -3.97 -8.93
C LEU A 151 -20.26 -4.06 -10.43
N TYR A 152 -20.51 -5.20 -11.09
CA TYR A 152 -19.98 -5.50 -12.44
C TYR A 152 -20.30 -4.45 -13.51
N ARG A 153 -21.39 -3.71 -13.37
CA ARG A 153 -21.82 -2.67 -14.31
C ARG A 153 -20.93 -1.43 -14.32
N TYR A 154 -20.14 -1.27 -13.27
CA TYR A 154 -19.36 -0.04 -13.01
C TYR A 154 -17.86 -0.26 -13.15
N ILE A 155 -17.42 -1.50 -13.38
CA ILE A 155 -16.01 -1.88 -13.47
C ILE A 155 -15.68 -2.49 -14.82
N GLY A 156 -14.42 -2.51 -15.16
CA GLY A 156 -13.91 -3.08 -16.42
C GLY A 156 -12.44 -2.76 -16.60
N PRO A 157 -11.72 -3.44 -17.50
CA PRO A 157 -10.27 -3.31 -17.66
C PRO A 157 -9.82 -1.90 -17.99
N GLU A 158 -10.63 -1.12 -18.71
CA GLU A 158 -10.32 0.25 -19.12
C GLU A 158 -11.08 1.33 -18.33
N VAL A 159 -11.89 0.93 -17.35
CA VAL A 159 -12.74 1.83 -16.57
C VAL A 159 -12.33 1.85 -15.12
N ASP A 160 -12.37 0.68 -14.49
CA ASP A 160 -12.12 0.50 -13.05
C ASP A 160 -11.66 -0.92 -12.77
N VAL A 161 -10.47 -1.06 -12.21
CA VAL A 161 -9.83 -2.36 -11.96
C VAL A 161 -9.59 -2.55 -10.46
N PRO A 162 -10.54 -3.15 -9.72
CA PRO A 162 -10.36 -3.45 -8.31
C PRO A 162 -9.24 -4.49 -8.07
N ALA A 163 -8.77 -4.55 -6.82
CA ALA A 163 -7.79 -5.49 -6.34
C ALA A 163 -8.15 -6.01 -4.94
N GLY A 164 -7.31 -6.86 -4.35
CA GLY A 164 -7.42 -7.25 -2.96
C GLY A 164 -7.00 -6.15 -1.99
N ASP A 165 -7.52 -6.25 -0.76
CA ASP A 165 -7.17 -5.46 0.43
C ASP A 165 -7.56 -6.29 1.67
N ILE A 166 -7.66 -5.70 2.85
CA ILE A 166 -8.07 -6.41 4.07
C ILE A 166 -9.36 -7.22 3.83
N GLY A 167 -9.31 -8.51 4.14
CA GLY A 167 -10.45 -9.43 3.96
C GLY A 167 -10.74 -9.83 2.51
N VAL A 168 -9.89 -9.43 1.55
CA VAL A 168 -10.00 -9.82 0.14
C VAL A 168 -8.64 -10.30 -0.36
N GLY A 169 -8.44 -11.59 -0.32
CA GLY A 169 -7.25 -12.28 -0.84
C GLY A 169 -7.51 -12.96 -2.18
N ALA A 170 -6.61 -13.90 -2.53
CA ALA A 170 -6.70 -14.64 -3.80
C ALA A 170 -8.02 -15.41 -3.95
N ARG A 171 -8.54 -15.99 -2.86
CA ARG A 171 -9.84 -16.70 -2.84
C ARG A 171 -10.99 -15.77 -3.23
N GLU A 172 -11.12 -14.65 -2.55
CA GLU A 172 -12.19 -13.67 -2.80
C GLU A 172 -12.08 -13.09 -4.20
N ILE A 173 -10.86 -12.76 -4.65
CA ILE A 173 -10.61 -12.31 -6.03
C ILE A 173 -11.06 -13.36 -7.04
N GLY A 174 -10.80 -14.64 -6.78
CA GLY A 174 -11.27 -15.75 -7.62
C GLY A 174 -12.79 -15.80 -7.74
N TYR A 175 -13.49 -15.73 -6.62
CA TYR A 175 -14.96 -15.74 -6.60
C TYR A 175 -15.57 -14.51 -7.31
N LEU A 176 -15.00 -13.32 -7.06
CA LEU A 176 -15.40 -12.08 -7.71
C LEU A 176 -15.18 -12.14 -9.23
N PHE A 177 -14.02 -12.62 -9.68
CA PHE A 177 -13.69 -12.75 -11.09
C PHE A 177 -14.57 -13.76 -11.80
N GLY A 178 -14.81 -14.93 -11.18
CA GLY A 178 -15.71 -15.95 -11.71
C GLY A 178 -17.12 -15.43 -11.96
N GLN A 179 -17.66 -14.65 -11.02
CA GLN A 179 -18.99 -14.04 -11.16
C GLN A 179 -19.00 -12.93 -12.22
N TYR A 180 -17.98 -12.06 -12.27
CA TYR A 180 -17.84 -11.04 -13.31
C TYR A 180 -17.84 -11.68 -14.70
N LYS A 181 -16.96 -12.66 -14.93
CA LYS A 181 -16.89 -13.40 -16.19
C LYS A 181 -18.22 -14.04 -16.59
N LYS A 182 -18.94 -14.61 -15.63
CA LYS A 182 -20.27 -15.21 -15.88
C LYS A 182 -21.30 -14.18 -16.34
N LEU A 183 -21.31 -12.99 -15.70
CA LEU A 183 -22.30 -11.95 -16.00
C LEU A 183 -22.00 -11.22 -17.32
N THR A 184 -20.73 -10.92 -17.59
CA THR A 184 -20.32 -10.16 -18.77
C THR A 184 -20.06 -11.03 -19.99
N ARG A 185 -19.81 -12.34 -19.80
CA ARG A 185 -19.31 -13.28 -20.83
C ARG A 185 -17.94 -12.84 -21.40
N ASP A 186 -17.18 -12.12 -20.61
CA ASP A 186 -15.90 -11.54 -21.02
C ASP A 186 -14.79 -12.02 -20.09
N PHE A 187 -13.72 -12.57 -20.67
CA PHE A 187 -12.48 -12.92 -19.96
C PHE A 187 -11.49 -11.77 -20.12
N SER A 188 -11.59 -10.79 -19.25
CA SER A 188 -10.81 -9.55 -19.31
C SER A 188 -9.90 -9.33 -18.11
N GLY A 189 -9.07 -8.31 -18.16
CA GLY A 189 -8.18 -7.89 -17.07
C GLY A 189 -8.84 -7.06 -15.98
N VAL A 190 -10.08 -7.32 -15.63
CA VAL A 190 -10.92 -6.48 -14.75
C VAL A 190 -10.50 -6.44 -13.29
N LEU A 191 -9.86 -7.45 -12.77
CA LEU A 191 -9.38 -7.55 -11.39
C LEU A 191 -7.88 -7.84 -11.39
N THR A 192 -7.16 -7.42 -10.35
CA THR A 192 -5.78 -7.83 -10.12
C THR A 192 -5.60 -8.60 -8.82
N GLY A 193 -4.52 -9.38 -8.73
CA GLY A 193 -4.34 -10.37 -7.68
C GLY A 193 -5.01 -11.70 -8.02
N LYS A 194 -5.25 -11.94 -9.31
CA LYS A 194 -5.78 -13.20 -9.80
C LYS A 194 -4.77 -14.35 -9.65
N GLY A 195 -5.26 -15.58 -9.63
CA GLY A 195 -4.41 -16.76 -9.72
C GLY A 195 -3.67 -16.83 -11.07
N LEU A 196 -2.51 -17.49 -11.08
CA LEU A 196 -1.67 -17.63 -12.27
C LEU A 196 -2.41 -18.33 -13.42
N ASP A 197 -3.29 -19.27 -13.11
CA ASP A 197 -4.06 -20.04 -14.11
C ASP A 197 -5.11 -19.20 -14.87
N TYR A 198 -5.42 -18.00 -14.41
CA TYR A 198 -6.43 -17.15 -15.02
C TYR A 198 -6.06 -15.67 -15.08
N GLY A 199 -4.79 -15.37 -15.37
CA GLY A 199 -4.32 -14.04 -15.72
C GLY A 199 -3.63 -13.29 -14.60
N GLY A 200 -3.22 -13.97 -13.51
CA GLY A 200 -2.39 -13.40 -12.46
C GLY A 200 -0.94 -13.18 -12.91
N SER A 201 -0.21 -12.37 -12.17
CA SER A 201 1.21 -12.08 -12.39
C SER A 201 2.09 -12.79 -11.38
N LEU A 202 3.25 -13.27 -11.83
CA LEU A 202 4.35 -13.68 -10.94
C LEU A 202 4.84 -12.48 -10.11
N ILE A 203 5.59 -12.75 -9.05
CA ILE A 203 6.16 -11.76 -8.11
C ILE A 203 5.08 -11.02 -7.28
N ARG A 204 3.79 -11.23 -7.50
CA ARG A 204 2.73 -10.44 -6.85
C ARG A 204 2.71 -10.58 -5.31
N PRO A 205 2.89 -11.76 -4.69
CA PRO A 205 2.94 -11.90 -3.22
C PRO A 205 4.10 -11.13 -2.59
N GLU A 206 5.30 -11.17 -3.20
CA GLU A 206 6.53 -10.58 -2.71
C GLU A 206 6.69 -9.09 -3.09
N ALA A 207 5.94 -8.63 -4.07
CA ALA A 207 6.17 -7.36 -4.76
C ALA A 207 6.28 -6.14 -3.83
N THR A 208 5.51 -6.11 -2.75
CA THR A 208 5.54 -5.00 -1.80
C THR A 208 6.88 -4.97 -1.06
N GLY A 209 7.35 -6.13 -0.59
CA GLY A 209 8.65 -6.26 0.07
C GLY A 209 9.81 -6.00 -0.90
N PHE A 210 9.79 -6.60 -2.09
CA PHE A 210 10.81 -6.39 -3.12
C PHE A 210 10.92 -4.92 -3.50
N GLY A 211 9.79 -4.29 -3.82
CA GLY A 211 9.76 -2.87 -4.16
C GLY A 211 10.27 -1.98 -3.03
N GLY A 212 9.92 -2.30 -1.77
CA GLY A 212 10.41 -1.58 -0.61
C GLY A 212 11.93 -1.60 -0.51
N LEU A 213 12.54 -2.76 -0.72
CA LEU A 213 13.99 -2.90 -0.69
C LEU A 213 14.67 -2.19 -1.88
N TYR A 214 14.08 -2.20 -3.06
CA TYR A 214 14.60 -1.40 -4.17
C TYR A 214 14.61 0.09 -3.83
N PHE A 215 13.51 0.60 -3.27
CA PHE A 215 13.43 2.01 -2.88
C PHE A 215 14.44 2.36 -1.78
N VAL A 216 14.56 1.54 -0.74
CA VAL A 216 15.52 1.73 0.36
C VAL A 216 16.97 1.70 -0.15
N ASN A 217 17.28 0.78 -1.07
CA ASN A 217 18.61 0.73 -1.69
C ASN A 217 18.94 2.02 -2.45
N GLU A 218 17.99 2.56 -3.22
CA GLU A 218 18.14 3.86 -3.90
C GLU A 218 18.36 5.02 -2.91
N MET A 219 17.65 5.02 -1.77
CA MET A 219 17.84 6.02 -0.71
C MET A 219 19.26 5.98 -0.16
N LEU A 220 19.76 4.78 0.15
CA LEU A 220 21.11 4.57 0.67
C LEU A 220 22.16 4.99 -0.34
N GLN A 221 22.06 4.56 -1.60
CA GLN A 221 22.99 4.93 -2.66
C GLN A 221 23.05 6.44 -2.88
N THR A 222 21.89 7.12 -2.86
CA THR A 222 21.82 8.58 -2.99
C THR A 222 22.51 9.29 -1.82
N ALA A 223 22.50 8.69 -0.63
CA ALA A 223 23.20 9.18 0.55
C ALA A 223 24.69 8.72 0.65
N GLY A 224 25.19 8.02 -0.35
CA GLY A 224 26.57 7.53 -0.40
C GLY A 224 26.83 6.25 0.41
N HIS A 225 25.79 5.48 0.72
CA HIS A 225 25.88 4.21 1.43
C HIS A 225 25.58 3.03 0.50
N ASP A 226 26.16 1.87 0.81
CA ASP A 226 25.81 0.58 0.20
C ASP A 226 24.92 -0.20 1.17
N ILE A 227 23.90 -0.87 0.65
CA ILE A 227 23.05 -1.77 1.44
C ILE A 227 23.80 -3.06 1.83
N LYS A 228 24.79 -3.46 1.04
CA LYS A 228 25.59 -4.66 1.29
C LYS A 228 26.28 -4.61 2.65
N GLY A 229 26.09 -5.67 3.43
CA GLY A 229 26.67 -5.78 4.78
C GLY A 229 25.93 -4.99 5.86
N LYS A 230 24.84 -4.27 5.53
CA LYS A 230 24.02 -3.56 6.51
C LYS A 230 23.12 -4.52 7.27
N THR A 231 22.87 -4.21 8.54
CA THR A 231 21.92 -4.93 9.38
C THR A 231 20.52 -4.34 9.26
N VAL A 232 19.52 -5.20 9.18
CA VAL A 232 18.12 -4.83 8.92
C VAL A 232 17.21 -5.41 10.00
N ALA A 233 16.40 -4.54 10.63
CA ALA A 233 15.27 -4.97 11.45
C ALA A 233 13.98 -4.92 10.62
N ILE A 234 13.26 -6.03 10.61
CA ILE A 234 11.95 -6.16 9.96
C ILE A 234 10.91 -6.52 11.02
N SER A 235 9.75 -5.87 10.99
CA SER A 235 8.57 -6.30 11.74
C SER A 235 7.64 -7.16 10.88
N GLY A 236 6.87 -8.04 11.54
CA GLY A 236 6.00 -8.98 10.86
C GLY A 236 6.74 -10.17 10.23
N PHE A 237 5.98 -11.10 9.68
CA PHE A 237 6.46 -12.20 8.83
C PHE A 237 5.41 -12.64 7.79
N GLY A 238 4.49 -11.73 7.47
CA GLY A 238 3.57 -11.85 6.34
C GLY A 238 4.25 -11.68 4.98
N ASN A 239 3.47 -11.68 3.89
CA ASN A 239 3.99 -11.56 2.52
C ASN A 239 4.92 -10.35 2.33
N VAL A 240 4.61 -9.23 2.98
CA VAL A 240 5.44 -8.02 2.93
C VAL A 240 6.80 -8.28 3.59
N ALA A 241 6.80 -8.84 4.80
CA ALA A 241 8.00 -9.05 5.59
C ALA A 241 8.93 -10.12 4.99
N TRP A 242 8.39 -11.27 4.57
CA TRP A 242 9.24 -12.30 3.95
C TRP A 242 9.77 -11.86 2.58
N GLY A 243 8.96 -11.13 1.77
CA GLY A 243 9.46 -10.53 0.53
C GLY A 243 10.59 -9.53 0.79
N ALA A 244 10.44 -8.68 1.82
CA ALA A 244 11.49 -7.77 2.24
C ALA A 244 12.75 -8.51 2.72
N ALA A 245 12.61 -9.55 3.53
CA ALA A 245 13.72 -10.35 4.02
C ALA A 245 14.48 -11.04 2.89
N THR A 246 13.76 -11.68 1.95
CA THR A 246 14.35 -12.32 0.77
C THR A 246 15.14 -11.33 -0.07
N LYS A 247 14.54 -10.19 -0.43
CA LYS A 247 15.22 -9.20 -1.27
C LYS A 247 16.39 -8.51 -0.53
N ALA A 248 16.29 -8.28 0.77
CA ALA A 248 17.39 -7.74 1.56
C ALA A 248 18.60 -8.68 1.52
N SER A 249 18.39 -10.00 1.70
CA SER A 249 19.44 -11.01 1.61
C SER A 249 20.05 -11.09 0.21
N GLU A 250 19.24 -11.05 -0.85
CA GLU A 250 19.72 -11.01 -2.25
C GLU A 250 20.60 -9.80 -2.53
N LEU A 251 20.29 -8.63 -1.92
CA LEU A 251 21.10 -7.41 -2.02
C LEU A 251 22.33 -7.43 -1.09
N GLY A 252 22.51 -8.48 -0.31
CA GLY A 252 23.66 -8.67 0.58
C GLY A 252 23.55 -7.98 1.94
N ALA A 253 22.35 -7.55 2.35
CA ALA A 253 22.07 -7.10 3.70
C ALA A 253 21.79 -8.28 4.64
N LYS A 254 21.94 -8.08 5.94
CA LYS A 254 21.67 -9.09 6.97
C LYS A 254 20.40 -8.73 7.72
N VAL A 255 19.32 -9.47 7.51
CA VAL A 255 18.07 -9.36 8.28
C VAL A 255 18.28 -10.04 9.63
N VAL A 256 18.08 -9.31 10.73
CA VAL A 256 18.34 -9.83 12.08
C VAL A 256 17.09 -9.94 12.94
N THR A 257 15.95 -9.44 12.49
CA THR A 257 14.67 -9.55 13.21
C THR A 257 13.50 -9.87 12.30
N ILE A 258 12.54 -10.60 12.85
CA ILE A 258 11.15 -10.75 12.39
C ILE A 258 10.24 -10.65 13.59
N SER A 259 8.97 -10.30 13.42
CA SER A 259 8.04 -10.21 14.53
C SER A 259 6.67 -10.78 14.21
N GLY A 260 5.95 -11.17 15.24
CA GLY A 260 4.58 -11.65 15.21
C GLY A 260 3.73 -10.97 16.29
N PRO A 261 2.48 -11.37 16.45
CA PRO A 261 1.61 -10.85 17.51
C PRO A 261 2.09 -11.25 18.92
N ASP A 262 2.94 -12.27 19.02
CA ASP A 262 3.52 -12.81 20.25
C ASP A 262 4.81 -12.10 20.70
N GLY A 263 5.49 -11.38 19.80
CA GLY A 263 6.75 -10.70 20.08
C GLY A 263 7.67 -10.65 18.86
N TYR A 264 8.98 -10.55 19.08
CA TYR A 264 9.94 -10.61 17.99
C TYR A 264 11.08 -11.60 18.27
N VAL A 265 11.70 -12.06 17.19
CA VAL A 265 12.94 -12.85 17.22
C VAL A 265 14.11 -11.98 16.80
N TYR A 266 15.21 -12.09 17.53
CA TYR A 266 16.53 -11.54 17.14
C TYR A 266 17.47 -12.70 16.82
N ASP A 267 17.98 -12.72 15.59
CA ASP A 267 18.96 -13.70 15.13
C ASP A 267 20.22 -12.96 14.62
N PRO A 268 21.30 -12.93 15.41
CA PRO A 268 22.52 -12.22 15.03
C PRO A 268 23.24 -12.84 13.82
N ASP A 269 22.99 -14.12 13.53
CA ASP A 269 23.57 -14.83 12.38
C ASP A 269 22.88 -14.49 11.05
N GLY A 270 21.68 -13.89 11.14
CA GLY A 270 20.86 -13.51 10.00
C GLY A 270 19.72 -14.49 9.70
N ILE A 271 18.63 -13.94 9.18
CA ILE A 271 17.40 -14.65 8.79
C ILE A 271 17.37 -14.71 7.27
N GLU A 272 17.86 -15.81 6.69
CA GLU A 272 17.95 -16.01 5.25
C GLU A 272 17.77 -17.47 4.85
N GLY A 273 17.51 -17.74 3.57
CA GLY A 273 17.42 -19.10 3.02
C GLY A 273 16.42 -19.97 3.76
N GLY A 274 16.87 -21.15 4.20
CA GLY A 274 16.03 -22.13 4.91
C GLY A 274 15.35 -21.61 6.18
N LYS A 275 15.86 -20.54 6.79
CA LYS A 275 15.21 -19.90 7.94
C LYS A 275 13.94 -19.14 7.52
N ILE A 276 13.95 -18.52 6.31
CA ILE A 276 12.75 -17.91 5.73
C ILE A 276 11.77 -19.02 5.34
N ASP A 277 12.24 -20.10 4.72
CA ASP A 277 11.38 -21.23 4.31
C ASP A 277 10.68 -21.84 5.52
N TYR A 278 11.39 -22.04 6.63
CA TYR A 278 10.78 -22.48 7.89
C TYR A 278 9.64 -21.58 8.36
N MET A 279 9.83 -20.26 8.29
CA MET A 279 8.79 -19.32 8.69
C MET A 279 7.58 -19.31 7.75
N LEU A 280 7.80 -19.54 6.46
CA LEU A 280 6.73 -19.69 5.48
C LEU A 280 5.91 -20.97 5.74
N GLU A 281 6.57 -22.08 6.04
CA GLU A 281 5.90 -23.34 6.40
C GLU A 281 5.11 -23.21 7.71
N LEU A 282 5.70 -22.59 8.74
CA LEU A 282 5.04 -22.31 10.01
C LEU A 282 3.75 -21.51 9.80
N ARG A 283 3.81 -20.49 8.99
CA ARG A 283 2.62 -19.67 8.64
C ARG A 283 1.60 -20.45 7.82
N ALA A 284 2.03 -21.26 6.87
CA ALA A 284 1.13 -22.08 6.04
C ALA A 284 0.38 -23.12 6.89
N SER A 285 0.95 -23.55 8.02
CA SER A 285 0.28 -24.42 8.99
C SER A 285 -0.80 -23.72 9.84
N GLY A 286 -1.03 -22.42 9.61
CA GLY A 286 -2.00 -21.60 10.36
C GLY A 286 -1.48 -21.05 11.69
N ASN A 287 -0.16 -21.09 11.91
CA ASN A 287 0.47 -20.58 13.12
C ASN A 287 1.05 -19.16 12.87
N ASP A 288 0.42 -18.15 13.46
CA ASP A 288 0.76 -16.73 13.30
C ASP A 288 1.72 -16.21 14.38
N ILE A 289 2.51 -17.08 15.06
CA ILE A 289 3.48 -16.71 16.09
C ILE A 289 4.91 -16.93 15.61
N VAL A 290 5.88 -16.18 16.17
CA VAL A 290 7.30 -16.28 15.79
C VAL A 290 8.16 -17.02 16.83
N ALA A 291 7.64 -17.26 18.03
CA ALA A 291 8.37 -17.95 19.11
C ALA A 291 9.01 -19.30 18.67
N PRO A 292 8.35 -20.17 17.87
CA PRO A 292 8.94 -21.43 17.44
C PRO A 292 10.25 -21.31 16.66
N TYR A 293 10.53 -20.16 16.06
CA TYR A 293 11.80 -19.92 15.38
C TYR A 293 13.01 -20.07 16.30
N ALA A 294 12.91 -19.54 17.52
CA ALA A 294 14.02 -19.62 18.49
C ALA A 294 14.22 -21.05 19.05
N ASP A 295 13.19 -21.88 19.01
CA ASP A 295 13.31 -23.29 19.35
C ASP A 295 14.05 -24.10 18.27
N GLU A 296 13.78 -23.76 16.99
CA GLU A 296 14.41 -24.42 15.83
C GLU A 296 15.84 -23.93 15.59
N PHE A 297 16.12 -22.63 15.83
CA PHE A 297 17.43 -22.01 15.60
C PHE A 297 18.04 -21.51 16.91
N PRO A 298 18.89 -22.33 17.61
CA PRO A 298 19.39 -22.03 18.97
C PRO A 298 20.26 -20.77 19.07
N GLY A 299 20.73 -20.20 17.95
CA GLY A 299 21.46 -18.90 17.91
C GLY A 299 20.53 -17.69 18.05
N ALA A 300 19.24 -17.87 17.86
CA ALA A 300 18.25 -16.82 17.94
C ALA A 300 17.67 -16.69 19.36
N THR A 301 17.18 -15.48 19.67
CA THR A 301 16.49 -15.18 20.94
C THR A 301 15.12 -14.63 20.68
N PHE A 302 14.09 -15.18 21.34
CA PHE A 302 12.73 -14.67 21.30
C PHE A 302 12.48 -13.68 22.44
N TYR A 303 11.84 -12.55 22.11
CA TYR A 303 11.45 -11.49 23.04
C TYR A 303 9.94 -11.36 23.08
N PRO A 304 9.25 -11.97 24.06
CA PRO A 304 7.79 -11.99 24.11
C PRO A 304 7.19 -10.60 24.35
N GLY A 305 6.14 -10.26 23.60
CA GLY A 305 5.38 -9.02 23.74
C GLY A 305 6.12 -7.73 23.38
N LYS A 306 7.36 -7.83 22.85
CA LYS A 306 8.16 -6.68 22.46
C LYS A 306 8.18 -6.48 20.96
N LYS A 307 8.60 -5.26 20.53
CA LYS A 307 8.82 -4.88 19.15
C LYS A 307 10.32 -4.86 18.83
N PRO A 308 10.72 -5.03 17.54
CA PRO A 308 12.15 -5.17 17.18
C PRO A 308 12.93 -3.86 17.18
N TRP A 309 12.33 -2.73 17.51
CA TRP A 309 12.92 -1.40 17.34
C TRP A 309 13.99 -1.04 18.39
N GLU A 310 14.11 -1.83 19.45
CA GLU A 310 15.20 -1.70 20.44
C GLU A 310 16.54 -2.29 19.94
N VAL A 311 16.51 -3.11 18.86
CA VAL A 311 17.72 -3.72 18.30
C VAL A 311 18.54 -2.69 17.53
N LYS A 312 19.85 -2.68 17.79
CA LYS A 312 20.76 -1.81 17.03
C LYS A 312 20.94 -2.32 15.61
N VAL A 313 20.45 -1.59 14.63
CA VAL A 313 20.51 -1.90 13.20
C VAL A 313 20.81 -0.66 12.36
N ASP A 314 21.27 -0.88 11.14
CA ASP A 314 21.45 0.21 10.17
C ASP A 314 20.14 0.63 9.51
N ILE A 315 19.22 -0.32 9.28
CA ILE A 315 17.98 -0.13 8.52
C ILE A 315 16.80 -0.69 9.32
N ALA A 316 15.73 0.08 9.46
CA ALA A 316 14.49 -0.35 10.09
C ALA A 316 13.32 -0.34 9.07
N LEU A 317 12.65 -1.47 8.92
CA LEU A 317 11.59 -1.67 7.94
C LEU A 317 10.30 -2.13 8.63
N PRO A 318 9.38 -1.21 8.97
CA PRO A 318 8.04 -1.58 9.39
C PRO A 318 7.30 -2.31 8.26
N CYS A 319 6.95 -3.59 8.48
CA CYS A 319 6.33 -4.47 7.49
C CYS A 319 5.03 -5.14 7.99
N ALA A 320 4.56 -4.81 9.19
CA ALA A 320 3.43 -5.48 9.82
C ALA A 320 2.15 -4.63 9.78
N THR A 321 1.97 -3.74 10.75
CA THR A 321 0.71 -3.06 10.97
C THR A 321 0.84 -1.54 10.99
N GLN A 322 -0.32 -0.88 10.94
CA GLN A 322 -0.41 0.57 11.04
C GLN A 322 0.01 1.05 12.43
N ASN A 323 0.75 2.18 12.50
CA ASN A 323 1.21 2.82 13.74
C ASN A 323 2.01 1.90 14.67
N GLU A 324 2.72 0.93 14.12
CA GLU A 324 3.52 -0.02 14.90
C GLU A 324 4.81 0.57 15.48
N LEU A 325 5.34 1.64 14.85
CA LEU A 325 6.53 2.34 15.29
C LEU A 325 6.13 3.71 15.82
N ASN A 326 6.23 3.91 17.13
CA ASN A 326 5.84 5.14 17.82
C ASN A 326 7.04 6.05 18.12
N ALA A 327 6.82 7.17 18.82
CA ALA A 327 7.86 8.14 19.15
C ALA A 327 8.99 7.53 19.99
N GLU A 328 8.67 6.70 20.99
CA GLU A 328 9.68 6.05 21.85
C GLU A 328 10.55 5.07 21.04
N ASP A 329 9.92 4.30 20.14
CA ASP A 329 10.63 3.43 19.21
C ASP A 329 11.56 4.23 18.28
N ALA A 330 11.12 5.40 17.80
CA ALA A 330 11.91 6.27 16.95
C ALA A 330 13.11 6.87 17.69
N GLU A 331 12.93 7.33 18.94
CA GLU A 331 14.01 7.80 19.79
C GLU A 331 15.08 6.71 19.99
N GLN A 332 14.65 5.47 20.23
CA GLN A 332 15.55 4.34 20.42
C GLN A 332 16.36 4.03 19.13
N LEU A 333 15.72 4.02 17.97
CA LEU A 333 16.39 3.83 16.68
C LEU A 333 17.40 4.94 16.39
N ILE A 334 17.04 6.20 16.67
CA ILE A 334 17.93 7.36 16.51
C ILE A 334 19.12 7.23 17.45
N ALA A 335 18.91 6.89 18.73
CA ALA A 335 19.97 6.68 19.70
C ALA A 335 20.93 5.55 19.29
N ASN A 336 20.41 4.53 18.59
CA ASN A 336 21.19 3.42 18.05
C ASN A 336 21.88 3.76 16.71
N ASN A 337 21.78 5.01 16.22
CA ASN A 337 22.34 5.50 14.96
C ASN A 337 21.79 4.80 13.71
N VAL A 338 20.47 4.56 13.65
CA VAL A 338 19.82 4.06 12.44
C VAL A 338 20.08 5.00 11.25
N LEU A 339 20.45 4.45 10.10
CA LEU A 339 20.70 5.23 8.88
C LEU A 339 19.41 5.50 8.11
N CYS A 340 18.56 4.48 8.02
CA CYS A 340 17.40 4.50 7.16
C CYS A 340 16.19 3.85 7.81
N VAL A 341 15.03 4.48 7.64
CA VAL A 341 13.71 3.93 7.99
C VAL A 341 12.81 3.98 6.75
N GLY A 342 12.38 2.82 6.27
CA GLY A 342 11.48 2.71 5.11
C GLY A 342 10.18 2.01 5.47
N GLU A 343 9.06 2.71 5.40
CA GLU A 343 7.75 2.10 5.67
C GLU A 343 7.32 1.17 4.54
N ILE A 344 7.42 -0.13 4.74
CA ILE A 344 6.88 -1.10 3.76
C ILE A 344 5.42 -1.44 4.10
N SER A 345 5.01 -1.33 5.37
CA SER A 345 3.59 -1.35 5.76
C SER A 345 2.87 -0.05 5.39
N ASN A 346 1.54 -0.05 5.45
CA ASN A 346 0.75 1.17 5.29
C ASN A 346 0.74 1.95 6.62
N MET A 347 1.29 3.17 6.60
CA MET A 347 1.38 4.05 7.78
C MET A 347 2.00 3.33 9.00
N GLY A 348 3.17 2.72 8.82
CA GLY A 348 3.87 1.97 9.87
C GLY A 348 4.32 2.82 11.05
N CYS A 349 4.67 4.09 10.81
CA CYS A 349 5.11 5.03 11.84
C CYS A 349 3.98 5.97 12.25
N THR A 350 3.96 6.35 13.53
CA THR A 350 3.07 7.43 14.02
C THR A 350 3.57 8.79 13.54
N PRO A 351 2.70 9.82 13.45
CA PRO A 351 3.11 11.17 13.06
C PRO A 351 4.27 11.73 13.91
N ASP A 352 4.24 11.49 15.22
CA ASP A 352 5.31 11.95 16.13
C ASP A 352 6.65 11.27 15.84
N ALA A 353 6.64 9.98 15.50
CA ALA A 353 7.83 9.24 15.07
C ALA A 353 8.40 9.81 13.76
N ILE A 354 7.53 10.10 12.78
CA ILE A 354 7.91 10.71 11.51
C ILE A 354 8.58 12.06 11.74
N ASP A 355 7.99 12.92 12.59
CA ASP A 355 8.55 14.22 12.95
C ASP A 355 9.93 14.10 13.58
N LEU A 356 10.14 13.10 14.44
CA LEU A 356 11.46 12.83 15.04
C LEU A 356 12.49 12.44 13.97
N PHE A 357 12.17 11.55 13.05
CA PHE A 357 13.07 11.18 11.96
C PHE A 357 13.43 12.37 11.08
N LEU A 358 12.45 13.19 10.68
CA LEU A 358 12.69 14.36 9.84
C LEU A 358 13.55 15.41 10.54
N ARG A 359 13.30 15.71 11.82
CA ARG A 359 14.09 16.67 12.61
C ARG A 359 15.54 16.23 12.79
N ASN A 360 15.78 14.94 12.94
CA ASN A 360 17.11 14.36 13.08
C ASN A 360 17.76 14.02 11.73
N LYS A 361 17.12 14.37 10.61
CA LYS A 361 17.60 14.13 9.24
C LYS A 361 17.95 12.66 8.96
N ILE A 362 17.20 11.73 9.57
CA ILE A 362 17.29 10.32 9.24
C ILE A 362 16.73 10.14 7.82
N LEU A 363 17.28 9.20 7.05
CA LEU A 363 16.73 8.80 5.75
C LEU A 363 15.40 8.08 5.99
N TYR A 364 14.32 8.85 6.03
CA TYR A 364 12.98 8.32 6.23
C TYR A 364 12.13 8.47 4.98
N ALA A 365 11.41 7.39 4.58
CA ALA A 365 10.47 7.44 3.48
C ALA A 365 9.11 6.81 3.83
N PRO A 366 7.99 7.47 3.40
CA PRO A 366 6.64 7.06 3.76
C PRO A 366 6.15 5.88 2.94
N GLY A 367 5.20 5.13 3.51
CA GLY A 367 4.64 3.93 2.90
C GLY A 367 4.12 4.13 1.48
N LYS A 368 3.46 5.25 1.17
CA LYS A 368 2.93 5.50 -0.18
C LYS A 368 3.99 5.46 -1.30
N ALA A 369 5.26 5.73 -0.99
CA ALA A 369 6.37 5.60 -1.93
C ALA A 369 7.04 4.23 -1.80
N VAL A 370 7.41 3.83 -0.57
CA VAL A 370 8.19 2.62 -0.32
C VAL A 370 7.41 1.35 -0.62
N ASN A 371 6.12 1.29 -0.26
CA ASN A 371 5.29 0.10 -0.48
C ASN A 371 4.55 0.07 -1.82
N ALA A 372 4.90 0.94 -2.75
CA ALA A 372 4.26 1.02 -4.06
C ALA A 372 4.48 -0.23 -4.94
N GLY A 373 5.40 -1.12 -4.56
CA GLY A 373 5.71 -2.35 -5.31
C GLY A 373 4.48 -3.22 -5.57
N GLY A 374 3.60 -3.36 -4.58
CA GLY A 374 2.37 -4.15 -4.73
C GLY A 374 1.42 -3.59 -5.79
N VAL A 375 1.18 -2.29 -5.80
CA VAL A 375 0.32 -1.66 -6.82
C VAL A 375 1.04 -1.55 -8.16
N ALA A 376 2.35 -1.38 -8.19
CA ALA A 376 3.15 -1.41 -9.42
C ALA A 376 3.00 -2.77 -10.13
N THR A 377 3.16 -3.87 -9.40
CA THR A 377 2.97 -5.22 -9.96
C THR A 377 1.52 -5.47 -10.37
N SER A 378 0.55 -4.91 -9.66
CA SER A 378 -0.85 -4.92 -10.12
C SER A 378 -1.02 -4.22 -11.48
N GLY A 379 -0.34 -3.10 -11.70
CA GLY A 379 -0.32 -2.43 -13.02
C GLY A 379 0.38 -3.26 -14.09
N LEU A 380 1.45 -3.98 -13.72
CA LEU A 380 2.10 -4.93 -14.63
C LEU A 380 1.18 -6.13 -14.97
N GLU A 381 0.37 -6.61 -14.01
CA GLU A 381 -0.66 -7.62 -14.27
C GLU A 381 -1.70 -7.09 -15.28
N MET A 382 -2.16 -5.85 -15.12
CA MET A 382 -3.05 -5.21 -16.10
C MET A 382 -2.42 -5.16 -17.50
N SER A 383 -1.15 -4.80 -17.61
CA SER A 383 -0.41 -4.76 -18.88
C SER A 383 -0.31 -6.14 -19.52
N GLN A 384 0.03 -7.18 -18.76
CA GLN A 384 0.07 -8.57 -19.24
C GLN A 384 -1.32 -9.01 -19.72
N ASN A 385 -2.37 -8.68 -18.99
CA ASN A 385 -3.75 -9.04 -19.37
C ASN A 385 -4.17 -8.33 -20.68
N ALA A 386 -3.84 -7.04 -20.84
CA ALA A 386 -4.16 -6.29 -22.06
C ALA A 386 -3.42 -6.83 -23.30
N MET A 387 -2.23 -7.39 -23.10
CA MET A 387 -1.44 -8.01 -24.17
C MET A 387 -1.78 -9.48 -24.40
N HIS A 388 -2.59 -10.11 -23.55
CA HIS A 388 -2.84 -11.55 -23.51
C HIS A 388 -1.55 -12.39 -23.42
N LEU A 389 -0.58 -11.91 -22.64
CA LEU A 389 0.71 -12.56 -22.41
C LEU A 389 0.97 -12.69 -20.91
N SER A 390 1.81 -13.67 -20.55
CA SER A 390 2.40 -13.80 -19.22
C SER A 390 3.90 -13.56 -19.33
N TRP A 391 4.45 -12.74 -18.42
CA TRP A 391 5.89 -12.47 -18.36
C TRP A 391 6.57 -13.41 -17.36
N SER A 392 7.87 -13.63 -17.57
CA SER A 392 8.70 -14.37 -16.61
C SER A 392 8.83 -13.60 -15.29
N ALA A 393 9.25 -14.29 -14.22
CA ALA A 393 9.51 -13.64 -12.93
C ALA A 393 10.60 -12.56 -13.06
N GLU A 394 11.64 -12.83 -13.86
CA GLU A 394 12.74 -11.89 -14.13
C GLU A 394 12.25 -10.64 -14.85
N ASP A 395 11.36 -10.77 -15.83
CA ASP A 395 10.80 -9.62 -16.56
C ASP A 395 9.93 -8.75 -15.64
N VAL A 396 9.12 -9.38 -14.78
CA VAL A 396 8.30 -8.66 -13.81
C VAL A 396 9.17 -7.96 -12.78
N ASP A 397 10.16 -8.63 -12.20
CA ASP A 397 11.07 -8.08 -11.20
C ASP A 397 11.91 -6.92 -11.75
N LYS A 398 12.43 -7.06 -12.95
CA LYS A 398 13.15 -5.98 -13.64
C LYS A 398 12.28 -4.72 -13.80
N ARG A 399 11.04 -4.88 -14.28
CA ARG A 399 10.10 -3.76 -14.43
C ARG A 399 9.70 -3.16 -13.10
N LEU A 400 9.52 -3.99 -12.08
CA LEU A 400 9.27 -3.53 -10.71
C LEU A 400 10.43 -2.65 -10.22
N HIS A 401 11.67 -3.09 -10.40
CA HIS A 401 12.85 -2.31 -10.04
C HIS A 401 12.89 -0.96 -10.77
N GLU A 402 12.68 -0.96 -12.09
CA GLU A 402 12.62 0.28 -12.90
C GLU A 402 11.55 1.26 -12.40
N ILE A 403 10.37 0.75 -12.02
CA ILE A 403 9.29 1.58 -11.46
C ILE A 403 9.70 2.16 -10.11
N MET A 404 10.26 1.37 -9.20
CA MET A 404 10.66 1.83 -7.87
C MET A 404 11.80 2.86 -7.96
N HIS A 405 12.77 2.66 -8.87
CA HIS A 405 13.78 3.67 -9.19
C HIS A 405 13.14 4.99 -9.68
N GLY A 406 12.15 4.89 -10.57
CA GLY A 406 11.40 6.04 -11.07
C GLY A 406 10.66 6.80 -9.96
N ILE A 407 10.02 6.08 -9.02
CA ILE A 407 9.36 6.67 -7.85
C ILE A 407 10.38 7.41 -6.99
N HIS A 408 11.50 6.78 -6.66
CA HIS A 408 12.58 7.38 -5.87
C HIS A 408 13.07 8.68 -6.53
N LYS A 409 13.35 8.66 -7.82
CA LYS A 409 13.80 9.82 -8.58
C LYS A 409 12.79 10.99 -8.53
N GLN A 410 11.49 10.70 -8.61
CA GLN A 410 10.46 11.74 -8.47
C GLN A 410 10.40 12.29 -7.03
N CYS A 411 10.54 11.44 -6.02
CA CYS A 411 10.61 11.88 -4.62
C CYS A 411 11.81 12.78 -4.38
N CYS A 412 12.98 12.46 -4.92
CA CYS A 412 14.18 13.30 -4.84
C CYS A 412 13.96 14.66 -5.51
N LYS A 413 13.38 14.67 -6.71
CA LYS A 413 13.12 15.90 -7.48
C LYS A 413 12.33 16.94 -6.68
N TYR A 414 11.32 16.51 -5.92
CA TYR A 414 10.43 17.41 -5.18
C TYR A 414 10.73 17.48 -3.68
N GLY A 415 11.57 16.58 -3.16
CA GLY A 415 11.89 16.50 -1.73
C GLY A 415 13.25 17.08 -1.35
N THR A 416 14.16 17.30 -2.31
CA THR A 416 15.50 17.83 -2.02
C THR A 416 15.40 19.25 -1.47
N GLN A 417 16.02 19.47 -0.32
CA GLN A 417 16.09 20.75 0.39
C GLN A 417 17.40 21.49 0.03
N PRO A 418 17.50 22.82 0.32
CA PRO A 418 18.69 23.61 0.02
C PRO A 418 19.98 23.09 0.67
N ASP A 419 19.88 22.38 1.80
CA ASP A 419 21.02 21.79 2.51
C ASP A 419 21.41 20.39 2.00
N GLY A 420 20.73 19.90 0.94
CA GLY A 420 20.97 18.60 0.34
C GLY A 420 20.19 17.45 0.97
N TYR A 421 19.51 17.66 2.11
CA TYR A 421 18.66 16.65 2.70
C TYR A 421 17.43 16.37 1.81
N ILE A 422 17.03 15.11 1.70
CA ILE A 422 15.85 14.72 0.92
C ILE A 422 14.70 14.39 1.87
N ASN A 423 13.69 15.25 1.90
CA ASN A 423 12.45 14.99 2.59
C ASN A 423 11.53 14.14 1.68
N TYR A 424 11.60 12.82 1.80
CA TYR A 424 10.82 11.90 0.99
C TYR A 424 9.31 11.99 1.24
N VAL A 425 8.87 12.46 2.41
CA VAL A 425 7.44 12.69 2.70
C VAL A 425 6.92 13.81 1.81
N LYS A 426 7.60 14.96 1.78
CA LYS A 426 7.28 16.08 0.89
C LYS A 426 7.40 15.63 -0.57
N GLY A 427 8.50 14.95 -0.91
CA GLY A 427 8.78 14.47 -2.26
C GLY A 427 7.65 13.59 -2.80
N ALA A 428 7.19 12.61 -2.06
CA ALA A 428 6.14 11.70 -2.47
C ALA A 428 4.77 12.42 -2.65
N ASN A 429 4.39 13.26 -1.68
CA ASN A 429 3.13 14.00 -1.76
C ASN A 429 3.09 14.98 -2.95
N VAL A 430 4.15 15.76 -3.13
CA VAL A 430 4.23 16.75 -4.22
C VAL A 430 4.34 16.05 -5.59
N ALA A 431 5.15 15.00 -5.71
CA ALA A 431 5.28 14.26 -6.98
C ALA A 431 3.95 13.65 -7.43
N GLY A 432 3.23 12.98 -6.52
CA GLY A 432 1.92 12.41 -6.81
C GLY A 432 0.90 13.49 -7.20
N PHE A 433 0.81 14.56 -6.41
CA PHE A 433 -0.06 15.68 -6.69
C PHE A 433 0.21 16.31 -8.06
N MET A 434 1.46 16.66 -8.36
CA MET A 434 1.81 17.35 -9.61
C MET A 434 1.51 16.53 -10.85
N LYS A 435 1.63 15.20 -10.79
CA LYS A 435 1.27 14.33 -11.91
C LYS A 435 -0.24 14.38 -12.17
N VAL A 436 -1.06 14.22 -11.14
CA VAL A 436 -2.52 14.26 -11.24
C VAL A 436 -2.99 15.67 -11.66
N ALA A 437 -2.46 16.72 -11.04
CA ALA A 437 -2.81 18.11 -11.34
C ALA A 437 -2.55 18.45 -12.81
N ARG A 438 -1.38 18.09 -13.35
CA ARG A 438 -1.06 18.33 -14.77
C ARG A 438 -2.01 17.59 -15.71
N ALA A 439 -2.34 16.33 -15.40
CA ALA A 439 -3.29 15.57 -16.20
C ALA A 439 -4.69 16.21 -16.18
N MET A 440 -5.20 16.57 -15.00
CA MET A 440 -6.49 17.26 -14.85
C MET A 440 -6.51 18.61 -15.59
N MET A 441 -5.42 19.36 -15.54
CA MET A 441 -5.31 20.65 -16.25
C MET A 441 -5.29 20.47 -17.77
N ALA A 442 -4.57 19.46 -18.26
CA ALA A 442 -4.46 19.15 -19.69
C ALA A 442 -5.78 18.66 -20.31
N GLN A 443 -6.55 17.89 -19.55
CA GLN A 443 -7.85 17.35 -19.97
C GLN A 443 -9.00 18.36 -19.86
N GLY A 444 -8.79 19.46 -19.18
CA GLY A 444 -9.80 20.52 -19.04
C GLY A 444 -10.74 20.31 -17.85
N ILE A 445 -11.96 20.80 -17.99
CA ILE A 445 -13.03 20.69 -16.97
C ILE A 445 -14.01 19.63 -17.47
N VAL A 446 -13.81 18.41 -17.01
CA VAL A 446 -14.62 17.24 -17.36
C VAL A 446 -15.21 16.63 -16.11
#